data_be977ab353bbdaf8b82fdde9fa6aaed2
#
_entry.id   be977ab353bbdaf8b82fdde9fa6aaed2
#
_cell.length_a   1.000
_cell.length_b   1.000
_cell.length_c   1.000
_cell.angle_alpha   90.00
_cell.angle_beta   90.00
_cell.angle_gamma   90.00
#
_symmetry.space_group_name_H-M   'P 1'
#
loop_
_entity.id
_entity.type
_entity.pdbx_description
1 polymer ?
#
loop_
_entity_poly.entity_id
_entity_poly.type
_entity_poly.pdbx_seq_one_letter_code
_entity_poly.pdbx_strand_id
1 'polypeptide(L)'
;MIDRYSNISYSEKIFCHIRYWKDFIEMTNSVKKAFENSNLLLWNVFNNKLPFKAKLQNGKEIELRSFNALYLVSKVYKIEHITFDDDDDIVRIGFTDKKRELIFHGGMNNGDLANIFVKNDYDFLKVEDKIIVDIGANIGDTAIYFAVKGAKKVIGLEPFHKNFEIAEKNISCNNFTNEIKLVQAGCSSESGSVKISTEDQSNIESVIKRSEEGENISLISLKDIIEQYQIPKDSVLKIDCEGCEYDIIENAADETLLHFSQIQLEYHSGYKSLKRKFESIGFEVKFTEPHATDVINTFFGNFRKTKSNSINGKSSHKIGYTGFLFATKI
;
A
#
# COMPACT_ATOMS: atom_id res chain seq x y z
N MET A 1 -20.18 -15.11 7.83
CA MET A 1 -18.83 -15.17 7.24
C MET A 1 -19.03 -15.25 5.74
N ILE A 2 -18.95 -14.12 5.03
CA ILE A 2 -19.11 -14.10 3.57
C ILE A 2 -17.88 -14.78 2.98
N ASP A 3 -18.11 -15.73 2.10
CA ASP A 3 -17.04 -16.45 1.41
C ASP A 3 -16.28 -15.45 0.52
N ARG A 4 -15.16 -14.93 1.02
CA ARG A 4 -14.29 -13.99 0.29
C ARG A 4 -13.81 -14.58 -1.07
N TYR A 5 -13.93 -15.90 -1.26
CA TYR A 5 -13.59 -16.56 -2.53
C TYR A 5 -14.60 -16.32 -3.66
N SER A 6 -15.82 -15.81 -3.35
CA SER A 6 -16.83 -15.46 -4.36
C SER A 6 -16.57 -14.12 -5.08
N ASN A 7 -15.60 -13.31 -4.60
CA ASN A 7 -15.30 -11.99 -5.15
C ASN A 7 -14.58 -12.01 -6.50
N ILE A 8 -14.07 -13.18 -6.92
CA ILE A 8 -13.46 -13.40 -8.23
C ILE A 8 -13.92 -14.73 -8.80
N SER A 9 -14.40 -14.75 -10.05
CA SER A 9 -14.77 -15.99 -10.74
C SER A 9 -13.56 -16.83 -11.11
N TYR A 10 -13.78 -18.12 -11.38
CA TYR A 10 -12.71 -19.04 -11.79
C TYR A 10 -12.00 -18.59 -13.07
N SER A 11 -12.75 -18.09 -14.05
CA SER A 11 -12.18 -17.55 -15.30
C SER A 11 -11.32 -16.29 -15.04
N GLU A 12 -11.76 -15.38 -14.18
CA GLU A 12 -10.96 -14.21 -13.81
C GLU A 12 -9.65 -14.59 -13.14
N LYS A 13 -9.63 -15.63 -12.30
CA LYS A 13 -8.39 -16.13 -11.67
C LYS A 13 -7.33 -16.53 -12.69
N ILE A 14 -7.73 -17.15 -13.80
CA ILE A 14 -6.80 -17.51 -14.89
C ILE A 14 -6.17 -16.24 -15.48
N PHE A 15 -6.99 -15.22 -15.79
CA PHE A 15 -6.49 -13.96 -16.31
C PHE A 15 -5.60 -13.21 -15.29
N CYS A 16 -5.89 -13.29 -13.99
CA CYS A 16 -5.05 -12.73 -12.95
C CYS A 16 -3.63 -13.31 -12.98
N HIS A 17 -3.50 -14.62 -13.16
CA HIS A 17 -2.20 -15.27 -13.30
C HIS A 17 -1.46 -14.85 -14.58
N ILE A 18 -2.18 -14.67 -15.69
CA ILE A 18 -1.58 -14.17 -16.96
C ILE A 18 -1.04 -12.76 -16.74
N ARG A 19 -1.80 -11.86 -16.07
CA ARG A 19 -1.34 -10.50 -15.74
C ARG A 19 -0.12 -10.54 -14.84
N TYR A 20 -0.14 -11.34 -13.78
CA TYR A 20 1.02 -11.52 -12.91
C TYR A 20 2.31 -11.84 -13.69
N TRP A 21 2.25 -12.79 -14.62
CA TRP A 21 3.43 -13.15 -15.42
C TRP A 21 3.86 -12.01 -16.35
N LYS A 22 2.92 -11.24 -16.89
CA LYS A 22 3.23 -10.04 -17.66
C LYS A 22 3.97 -9.01 -16.83
N ASP A 23 3.45 -8.70 -15.63
CA ASP A 23 4.07 -7.74 -14.71
C ASP A 23 5.44 -8.21 -14.23
N PHE A 24 5.57 -9.51 -13.97
CA PHE A 24 6.85 -10.13 -13.63
C PHE A 24 7.90 -9.98 -14.74
N ILE A 25 7.51 -10.18 -16.01
CA ILE A 25 8.39 -9.95 -17.15
C ILE A 25 8.77 -8.48 -17.26
N GLU A 26 7.83 -7.58 -17.05
CA GLU A 26 8.08 -6.13 -17.07
C GLU A 26 9.05 -5.72 -15.95
N MET A 27 8.83 -6.22 -14.73
CA MET A 27 9.74 -6.02 -13.60
C MET A 27 11.15 -6.55 -13.92
N THR A 28 11.24 -7.77 -14.44
CA THR A 28 12.51 -8.37 -14.86
C THR A 28 13.25 -7.50 -15.88
N ASN A 29 12.54 -6.94 -16.85
CA ASN A 29 13.12 -6.04 -17.85
C ASN A 29 13.57 -4.72 -17.23
N SER A 30 12.83 -4.18 -16.25
CA SER A 30 13.23 -2.99 -15.50
C SER A 30 14.51 -3.24 -14.71
N VAL A 31 14.60 -4.37 -14.00
CA VAL A 31 15.81 -4.78 -13.27
C VAL A 31 17.02 -4.92 -14.20
N LYS A 32 16.83 -5.57 -15.38
CA LYS A 32 17.93 -5.69 -16.37
C LYS A 32 18.40 -4.34 -16.91
N LYS A 33 17.52 -3.38 -17.04
CA LYS A 33 17.86 -2.02 -17.48
C LYS A 33 18.54 -1.18 -16.40
N ALA A 34 18.24 -1.46 -15.13
CA ALA A 34 18.75 -0.68 -14.00
C ALA A 34 20.12 -1.18 -13.50
N PHE A 35 20.37 -2.49 -13.55
CA PHE A 35 21.51 -3.10 -12.87
C PHE A 35 22.43 -3.88 -13.81
N GLU A 36 23.75 -3.70 -13.66
CA GLU A 36 24.78 -4.48 -14.37
C GLU A 36 24.73 -5.96 -13.96
N ASN A 37 24.58 -6.25 -12.67
CA ASN A 37 24.53 -7.60 -12.12
C ASN A 37 23.09 -8.17 -12.02
N SER A 38 22.19 -7.76 -12.89
CA SER A 38 20.77 -8.09 -12.87
C SER A 38 20.45 -9.60 -12.80
N ASN A 39 21.24 -10.45 -13.46
CA ASN A 39 21.03 -11.90 -13.40
C ASN A 39 21.24 -12.46 -11.98
N LEU A 40 22.26 -11.97 -11.25
CA LEU A 40 22.50 -12.35 -9.86
C LEU A 40 21.37 -11.84 -8.95
N LEU A 41 20.89 -10.61 -9.19
CA LEU A 41 19.77 -10.04 -8.42
C LEU A 41 18.50 -10.86 -8.61
N LEU A 42 18.14 -11.19 -9.84
CA LEU A 42 16.97 -12.03 -10.14
C LEU A 42 17.12 -13.43 -9.51
N TRP A 43 18.32 -14.03 -9.56
CA TRP A 43 18.59 -15.29 -8.86
C TRP A 43 18.38 -15.17 -7.35
N ASN A 44 18.83 -14.07 -6.74
CA ASN A 44 18.63 -13.81 -5.31
C ASN A 44 17.14 -13.64 -4.96
N VAL A 45 16.35 -12.94 -5.82
CA VAL A 45 14.88 -12.87 -5.68
C VAL A 45 14.28 -14.26 -5.63
N PHE A 46 14.57 -15.12 -6.60
CA PHE A 46 14.06 -16.48 -6.62
C PHE A 46 14.46 -17.33 -5.40
N ASN A 47 15.64 -17.05 -4.81
CA ASN A 47 16.14 -17.80 -3.65
C ASN A 47 15.83 -17.11 -2.31
N ASN A 48 15.08 -16.01 -2.31
CA ASN A 48 14.74 -15.23 -1.12
C ASN A 48 15.98 -14.86 -0.27
N LYS A 49 17.05 -14.44 -0.94
CA LYS A 49 18.31 -14.03 -0.29
C LYS A 49 18.35 -12.52 -0.18
N LEU A 50 18.43 -12.01 1.06
CA LEU A 50 18.60 -10.62 1.40
C LEU A 50 19.59 -10.49 2.56
N PRO A 51 20.31 -9.38 2.71
CA PRO A 51 20.50 -8.31 1.72
C PRO A 51 21.42 -8.73 0.58
N PHE A 52 21.45 -7.96 -0.51
CA PHE A 52 22.40 -8.19 -1.61
C PHE A 52 22.95 -6.89 -2.19
N LYS A 53 24.20 -6.94 -2.64
CA LYS A 53 24.83 -5.81 -3.31
C LYS A 53 24.37 -5.74 -4.77
N ALA A 54 23.90 -4.58 -5.17
CA ALA A 54 23.45 -4.28 -6.51
C ALA A 54 24.38 -3.24 -7.14
N LYS A 55 24.72 -3.42 -8.42
CA LYS A 55 25.51 -2.46 -9.19
C LYS A 55 24.64 -1.85 -10.27
N LEU A 56 24.43 -0.56 -10.19
CA LEU A 56 23.65 0.20 -11.17
C LEU A 56 24.42 0.33 -12.49
N GLN A 57 23.71 0.60 -13.58
CA GLN A 57 24.31 0.81 -14.93
C GLN A 57 25.27 2.02 -15.00
N ASN A 58 25.25 2.92 -14.02
CA ASN A 58 26.19 4.03 -13.89
C ASN A 58 27.41 3.70 -13.03
N GLY A 59 27.56 2.44 -12.61
CA GLY A 59 28.66 1.94 -11.79
C GLY A 59 28.49 2.14 -10.28
N LYS A 60 27.47 2.87 -9.79
CA LYS A 60 27.20 3.02 -8.35
C LYS A 60 26.81 1.66 -7.76
N GLU A 61 27.46 1.27 -6.65
CA GLU A 61 27.07 0.11 -5.85
C GLU A 61 26.15 0.56 -4.73
N ILE A 62 25.11 -0.25 -4.46
CA ILE A 62 24.12 -0.04 -3.42
C ILE A 62 23.78 -1.35 -2.73
N GLU A 63 23.34 -1.30 -1.48
CA GLU A 63 22.83 -2.45 -0.74
C GLU A 63 21.30 -2.46 -0.77
N LEU A 64 20.72 -3.52 -1.31
CA LEU A 64 19.27 -3.71 -1.34
C LEU A 64 18.87 -4.66 -0.21
N ARG A 65 18.08 -4.14 0.74
CA ARG A 65 17.63 -4.83 1.94
C ARG A 65 16.23 -5.44 1.83
N SER A 66 15.50 -5.09 0.76
CA SER A 66 14.16 -5.62 0.49
C SER A 66 13.89 -5.79 -1.00
N PHE A 67 12.87 -6.56 -1.36
CA PHE A 67 12.39 -6.65 -2.75
C PHE A 67 11.72 -5.35 -3.18
N ASN A 68 11.11 -4.62 -2.25
CA ASN A 68 10.54 -3.29 -2.49
C ASN A 68 11.63 -2.30 -2.92
N ALA A 69 12.81 -2.33 -2.27
CA ALA A 69 13.95 -1.51 -2.67
C ALA A 69 14.42 -1.86 -4.10
N LEU A 70 14.48 -3.14 -4.46
CA LEU A 70 14.79 -3.56 -5.83
C LEU A 70 13.78 -3.03 -6.83
N TYR A 71 12.48 -3.14 -6.51
CA TYR A 71 11.40 -2.63 -7.35
C TYR A 71 11.51 -1.12 -7.52
N LEU A 72 11.57 -0.37 -6.41
CA LEU A 72 11.69 1.09 -6.42
C LEU A 72 12.86 1.54 -7.30
N VAL A 73 14.07 1.08 -6.99
CA VAL A 73 15.28 1.49 -7.72
C VAL A 73 15.16 1.15 -9.21
N SER A 74 14.62 -0.04 -9.56
CA SER A 74 14.46 -0.42 -10.95
C SER A 74 13.51 0.50 -11.73
N LYS A 75 12.59 1.18 -11.05
CA LYS A 75 11.62 2.12 -11.67
C LYS A 75 12.17 3.54 -11.72
N VAL A 76 12.95 3.97 -10.73
CA VAL A 76 13.32 5.38 -10.58
C VAL A 76 14.76 5.73 -10.97
N TYR A 77 15.66 4.78 -11.18
CA TYR A 77 17.10 5.03 -11.34
C TYR A 77 17.50 5.97 -12.52
N LYS A 78 16.61 6.16 -13.50
CA LYS A 78 16.78 7.10 -14.63
C LYS A 78 15.99 8.41 -14.48
N ILE A 79 15.24 8.56 -13.40
CA ILE A 79 14.46 9.76 -13.18
C ILE A 79 15.34 10.77 -12.47
N GLU A 80 15.83 11.78 -13.18
CA GLU A 80 16.84 12.74 -12.70
C GLU A 80 16.46 13.45 -11.40
N HIS A 81 15.18 13.69 -11.20
CA HIS A 81 14.67 14.38 -10.00
C HIS A 81 14.34 13.43 -8.84
N ILE A 82 14.63 12.13 -8.97
CA ILE A 82 14.46 11.16 -7.87
C ILE A 82 15.84 10.61 -7.51
N THR A 83 16.26 10.83 -6.27
CA THR A 83 17.49 10.30 -5.72
C THR A 83 17.21 9.42 -4.51
N PHE A 84 18.14 8.52 -4.20
CA PHE A 84 18.00 7.61 -3.08
C PHE A 84 19.33 7.37 -2.38
N ASP A 85 19.23 7.09 -1.09
CA ASP A 85 20.33 6.78 -0.19
C ASP A 85 20.01 5.45 0.50
N ASP A 86 20.82 4.42 0.21
CA ASP A 86 20.60 3.06 0.70
C ASP A 86 21.14 2.84 2.12
N ASP A 87 22.09 3.65 2.58
CA ASP A 87 22.61 3.58 3.94
C ASP A 87 21.59 4.11 4.95
N ASP A 88 20.97 5.26 4.63
CA ASP A 88 20.01 5.96 5.49
C ASP A 88 18.52 5.61 5.20
N ASP A 89 18.26 4.73 4.21
CA ASP A 89 16.89 4.38 3.77
C ASP A 89 16.05 5.61 3.39
N ILE A 90 16.65 6.53 2.59
CA ILE A 90 16.01 7.79 2.21
C ILE A 90 15.77 7.84 0.69
N VAL A 91 14.60 8.32 0.31
CA VAL A 91 14.27 8.71 -1.06
C VAL A 91 13.98 10.21 -1.09
N ARG A 92 14.52 10.91 -2.10
CA ARG A 92 14.23 12.33 -2.36
C ARG A 92 13.57 12.48 -3.72
N ILE A 93 12.48 13.26 -3.76
CA ILE A 93 11.70 13.51 -4.96
C ILE A 93 11.64 15.02 -5.20
N GLY A 94 12.31 15.50 -6.24
CA GLY A 94 12.30 16.90 -6.65
C GLY A 94 11.14 17.22 -7.60
N PHE A 95 10.66 18.44 -7.57
CA PHE A 95 9.67 18.98 -8.49
C PHE A 95 10.26 20.12 -9.30
N THR A 96 10.36 19.93 -10.61
CA THR A 96 11.04 20.91 -11.52
C THR A 96 10.38 22.27 -11.54
N ASP A 97 9.08 22.35 -11.34
CA ASP A 97 8.26 23.57 -11.39
C ASP A 97 8.17 24.33 -10.07
N LYS A 98 8.38 23.66 -8.93
CA LYS A 98 8.15 24.23 -7.59
C LYS A 98 9.44 24.49 -6.78
N LYS A 99 10.61 24.18 -7.30
CA LYS A 99 11.89 24.22 -6.54
C LYS A 99 11.80 23.52 -5.17
N ARG A 100 10.94 22.52 -5.07
CA ARG A 100 10.63 21.79 -3.86
C ARG A 100 11.17 20.38 -3.98
N GLU A 101 11.77 19.90 -2.92
CA GLU A 101 12.18 18.49 -2.77
C GLU A 101 11.40 17.88 -1.61
N LEU A 102 10.89 16.67 -1.80
CA LEU A 102 10.32 15.85 -0.74
C LEU A 102 11.35 14.83 -0.28
N ILE A 103 11.39 14.58 1.02
CA ILE A 103 12.29 13.63 1.66
C ILE A 103 11.45 12.55 2.33
N PHE A 104 11.73 11.28 2.02
CA PHE A 104 11.04 10.14 2.60
C PHE A 104 12.03 9.21 3.29
N HIS A 105 12.02 9.20 4.62
CA HIS A 105 12.68 8.20 5.45
C HIS A 105 11.89 6.89 5.36
N GLY A 106 12.57 5.74 5.37
CA GLY A 106 11.94 4.45 5.13
C GLY A 106 11.57 4.21 3.66
N GLY A 107 11.85 5.19 2.78
CA GLY A 107 11.35 5.22 1.41
C GLY A 107 11.96 4.17 0.49
N MET A 108 13.21 3.75 0.73
CA MET A 108 13.85 2.71 -0.09
C MET A 108 13.16 1.34 0.07
N ASN A 109 12.79 1.01 1.31
CA ASN A 109 12.19 -0.28 1.64
C ASN A 109 10.65 -0.31 1.48
N ASN A 110 10.05 0.86 1.24
CA ASN A 110 8.66 1.02 0.86
C ASN A 110 8.55 1.07 -0.68
N GLY A 111 7.96 0.11 -1.33
CA GLY A 111 7.80 0.10 -2.79
C GLY A 111 6.85 1.18 -3.35
N ASP A 112 6.01 1.77 -2.50
CA ASP A 112 4.84 2.57 -2.90
C ASP A 112 5.19 3.93 -3.49
N LEU A 113 6.33 4.52 -3.11
CA LEU A 113 6.77 5.80 -3.66
C LEU A 113 6.80 5.82 -5.20
N ALA A 114 7.21 4.71 -5.85
CA ALA A 114 7.18 4.61 -7.30
C ALA A 114 5.73 4.56 -7.84
N ASN A 115 4.83 3.90 -7.15
CA ASN A 115 3.41 3.81 -7.51
C ASN A 115 2.72 5.18 -7.34
N ILE A 116 2.99 5.86 -6.22
CA ILE A 116 2.35 7.12 -5.86
C ILE A 116 2.88 8.27 -6.72
N PHE A 117 4.21 8.46 -6.82
CA PHE A 117 4.82 9.66 -7.42
C PHE A 117 5.24 9.50 -8.88
N VAL A 118 5.39 8.26 -9.38
CA VAL A 118 5.77 8.01 -10.77
C VAL A 118 4.60 7.50 -11.59
N LYS A 119 3.83 6.53 -11.08
CA LYS A 119 2.64 6.02 -11.76
C LYS A 119 1.39 6.86 -11.52
N ASN A 120 1.39 7.69 -10.45
CA ASN A 120 0.25 8.50 -10.03
C ASN A 120 -1.03 7.68 -9.76
N ASP A 121 -0.90 6.58 -9.03
CA ASP A 121 -1.99 5.63 -8.80
C ASP A 121 -3.22 6.27 -8.11
N TYR A 122 -3.05 7.44 -7.47
CA TYR A 122 -4.12 8.18 -6.79
C TYR A 122 -4.62 9.43 -7.54
N ASP A 123 -4.25 9.64 -8.81
CA ASP A 123 -4.71 10.79 -9.62
C ASP A 123 -6.22 10.78 -9.93
N PHE A 124 -6.90 9.66 -9.67
CA PHE A 124 -8.36 9.59 -9.74
C PHE A 124 -9.01 10.54 -8.74
N LEU A 125 -8.48 10.63 -7.53
CA LEU A 125 -9.04 11.43 -6.44
C LEU A 125 -8.82 12.93 -6.71
N LYS A 126 -9.90 13.69 -6.76
CA LYS A 126 -9.86 15.16 -6.89
C LYS A 126 -9.76 15.78 -5.52
N VAL A 127 -8.53 16.04 -5.08
CA VAL A 127 -8.20 16.37 -3.69
C VAL A 127 -8.03 17.86 -3.44
N GLU A 128 -7.91 18.68 -4.48
CA GLU A 128 -7.71 20.15 -4.35
C GLU A 128 -8.84 20.77 -3.52
N ASP A 129 -8.46 21.55 -2.50
CA ASP A 129 -9.37 22.18 -1.53
C ASP A 129 -10.30 21.22 -0.75
N LYS A 130 -10.06 19.90 -0.82
CA LYS A 130 -10.86 18.89 -0.12
C LYS A 130 -10.21 18.43 1.19
N ILE A 131 -11.04 17.90 2.08
CA ILE A 131 -10.56 17.11 3.21
C ILE A 131 -10.50 15.65 2.79
N ILE A 132 -9.37 15.01 3.10
CA ILE A 132 -9.09 13.62 2.76
C ILE A 132 -9.03 12.79 4.04
N VAL A 133 -9.69 11.65 4.06
CA VAL A 133 -9.43 10.57 5.02
C VAL A 133 -8.57 9.53 4.32
N ASP A 134 -7.37 9.29 4.84
CA ASP A 134 -6.37 8.37 4.29
C ASP A 134 -6.17 7.20 5.26
N ILE A 135 -6.82 6.08 4.97
CA ILE A 135 -6.74 4.87 5.80
C ILE A 135 -5.60 4.00 5.27
N GLY A 136 -4.63 3.70 6.15
CA GLY A 136 -3.36 3.06 5.79
C GLY A 136 -2.38 4.09 5.25
N ALA A 137 -2.04 5.10 6.07
CA ALA A 137 -1.12 6.16 5.67
C ALA A 137 0.35 5.72 5.65
N ASN A 138 0.65 4.51 6.12
CA ASN A 138 1.97 3.88 6.11
C ASN A 138 3.07 4.84 6.60
N ILE A 139 4.08 5.16 5.79
CA ILE A 139 5.15 6.13 6.12
C ILE A 139 4.75 7.58 5.82
N GLY A 140 3.47 7.87 5.59
CA GLY A 140 2.93 9.20 5.30
C GLY A 140 3.04 9.63 3.84
N ASP A 141 3.40 8.74 2.96
CA ASP A 141 3.64 8.99 1.53
C ASP A 141 2.39 9.43 0.78
N THR A 142 1.26 8.72 0.93
CA THR A 142 -0.03 9.11 0.35
C THR A 142 -0.55 10.42 0.96
N ALA A 143 -0.45 10.59 2.28
CA ALA A 143 -0.88 11.81 2.95
C ALA A 143 -0.10 13.04 2.43
N ILE A 144 1.23 12.91 2.27
CA ILE A 144 2.09 13.96 1.70
C ILE A 144 1.75 14.21 0.23
N TYR A 145 1.50 13.14 -0.55
CA TYR A 145 1.07 13.27 -1.95
C TYR A 145 -0.21 14.09 -2.07
N PHE A 146 -1.23 13.82 -1.26
CA PHE A 146 -2.48 14.59 -1.27
C PHE A 146 -2.25 16.05 -0.86
N ALA A 147 -1.44 16.30 0.16
CA ALA A 147 -1.09 17.67 0.54
C ALA A 147 -0.36 18.44 -0.57
N VAL A 148 0.57 17.78 -1.29
CA VAL A 148 1.25 18.34 -2.47
C VAL A 148 0.26 18.66 -3.60
N LYS A 149 -0.76 17.81 -3.78
CA LYS A 149 -1.84 18.00 -4.78
C LYS A 149 -2.88 19.03 -4.36
N GLY A 150 -2.70 19.72 -3.22
CA GLY A 150 -3.55 20.83 -2.79
C GLY A 150 -4.72 20.43 -1.88
N ALA A 151 -4.65 19.27 -1.23
CA ALA A 151 -5.65 18.94 -0.21
C ALA A 151 -5.64 20.00 0.91
N LYS A 152 -6.85 20.44 1.32
CA LYS A 152 -7.01 21.39 2.41
C LYS A 152 -6.59 20.80 3.75
N LYS A 153 -6.90 19.52 3.97
CA LYS A 153 -6.54 18.76 5.16
C LYS A 153 -6.51 17.27 4.84
N VAL A 154 -5.57 16.55 5.43
CA VAL A 154 -5.52 15.09 5.39
C VAL A 154 -5.60 14.55 6.82
N ILE A 155 -6.50 13.61 7.05
CA ILE A 155 -6.55 12.82 8.29
C ILE A 155 -6.03 11.42 7.93
N GLY A 156 -4.77 11.16 8.26
CA GLY A 156 -4.10 9.89 7.96
C GLY A 156 -4.15 8.94 9.15
N LEU A 157 -4.52 7.69 8.93
CA LEU A 157 -4.52 6.64 9.94
C LEU A 157 -3.44 5.61 9.64
N GLU A 158 -2.59 5.34 10.62
CA GLU A 158 -1.58 4.29 10.57
C GLU A 158 -1.53 3.57 11.93
N PRO A 159 -1.84 2.27 11.99
CA PRO A 159 -1.91 1.54 13.25
C PRO A 159 -0.54 1.18 13.83
N PHE A 160 0.45 0.91 12.98
CA PHE A 160 1.74 0.37 13.41
C PHE A 160 2.67 1.48 13.90
N HIS A 161 3.13 1.37 15.14
CA HIS A 161 3.94 2.40 15.79
C HIS A 161 5.19 2.80 14.98
N LYS A 162 5.90 1.82 14.44
CA LYS A 162 7.11 2.07 13.64
C LYS A 162 6.82 2.89 12.38
N ASN A 163 5.78 2.54 11.63
CA ASN A 163 5.38 3.28 10.43
C ASN A 163 4.85 4.67 10.79
N PHE A 164 4.07 4.75 11.88
CA PHE A 164 3.56 6.01 12.39
C PHE A 164 4.68 6.99 12.74
N GLU A 165 5.74 6.57 13.46
CA GLU A 165 6.91 7.42 13.77
C GLU A 165 7.63 7.88 12.51
N ILE A 166 7.79 7.00 11.52
CA ILE A 166 8.37 7.35 10.23
C ILE A 166 7.49 8.36 9.50
N ALA A 167 6.17 8.18 9.51
CA ALA A 167 5.21 9.10 8.90
C ALA A 167 5.26 10.49 9.56
N GLU A 168 5.29 10.57 10.89
CA GLU A 168 5.45 11.84 11.60
C GLU A 168 6.74 12.56 11.20
N LYS A 169 7.85 11.83 11.11
CA LYS A 169 9.13 12.37 10.66
C LYS A 169 9.03 12.88 9.22
N ASN A 170 8.43 12.11 8.31
CA ASN A 170 8.27 12.49 6.90
C ASN A 170 7.36 13.72 6.75
N ILE A 171 6.25 13.78 7.46
CA ILE A 171 5.34 14.93 7.47
C ILE A 171 6.05 16.18 7.97
N SER A 172 6.80 16.06 9.06
CA SER A 172 7.52 17.17 9.69
C SER A 172 8.64 17.70 8.80
N CYS A 173 9.54 16.84 8.29
CA CYS A 173 10.66 17.27 7.47
C CYS A 173 10.23 17.87 6.12
N ASN A 174 9.04 17.55 5.65
CA ASN A 174 8.45 18.11 4.44
C ASN A 174 7.56 19.35 4.69
N ASN A 175 7.45 19.80 5.96
CA ASN A 175 6.67 20.96 6.39
C ASN A 175 5.16 20.85 6.11
N PHE A 176 4.55 19.68 6.33
CA PHE A 176 3.11 19.44 6.15
C PHE A 176 2.34 19.21 7.46
N THR A 177 2.92 19.59 8.60
CA THR A 177 2.28 19.42 9.92
C THR A 177 0.98 20.20 10.09
N ASN A 178 0.79 21.26 9.31
CA ASN A 178 -0.44 22.05 9.32
C ASN A 178 -1.55 21.40 8.49
N GLU A 179 -1.20 20.75 7.37
CA GLU A 179 -2.11 20.13 6.41
C GLU A 179 -2.47 18.71 6.79
N ILE A 180 -1.57 17.98 7.46
CA ILE A 180 -1.75 16.57 7.77
C ILE A 180 -1.90 16.36 9.27
N LYS A 181 -2.97 15.70 9.68
CA LYS A 181 -3.19 15.16 11.02
C LYS A 181 -3.03 13.66 10.96
N LEU A 182 -1.95 13.14 11.55
CA LEU A 182 -1.76 11.70 11.68
C LEU A 182 -2.41 11.17 12.96
N VAL A 183 -2.96 9.96 12.89
CA VAL A 183 -3.66 9.27 13.97
C VAL A 183 -3.12 7.84 14.07
N GLN A 184 -2.59 7.47 15.23
CA GLN A 184 -2.11 6.10 15.46
C GLN A 184 -3.30 5.19 15.78
N ALA A 185 -3.98 4.73 14.74
CA ALA A 185 -5.10 3.81 14.83
C ALA A 185 -5.30 3.05 13.51
N GLY A 186 -5.84 1.85 13.60
CA GLY A 186 -6.43 1.16 12.45
C GLY A 186 -7.88 1.59 12.25
N CYS A 187 -8.42 1.33 11.05
CA CYS A 187 -9.84 1.51 10.78
C CYS A 187 -10.54 0.15 10.72
N SER A 188 -11.75 0.07 11.26
CA SER A 188 -12.61 -1.11 11.16
C SER A 188 -14.09 -0.73 11.16
N SER A 189 -14.98 -1.72 11.07
CA SER A 189 -16.44 -1.48 11.11
C SER A 189 -16.91 -0.85 12.42
N GLU A 190 -16.24 -1.15 13.54
CA GLU A 190 -16.56 -0.64 14.88
C GLU A 190 -15.30 -0.16 15.57
N SER A 191 -15.42 0.93 16.36
CA SER A 191 -14.32 1.41 17.20
C SER A 191 -14.04 0.46 18.35
N GLY A 192 -12.76 0.37 18.77
CA GLY A 192 -12.35 -0.53 19.82
C GLY A 192 -10.84 -0.72 19.87
N SER A 193 -10.42 -1.94 20.13
CA SER A 193 -9.01 -2.31 20.06
C SER A 193 -8.81 -3.77 19.66
N VAL A 194 -7.64 -4.06 19.09
CA VAL A 194 -7.24 -5.41 18.73
C VAL A 194 -5.79 -5.65 19.15
N LYS A 195 -5.51 -6.86 19.63
CA LYS A 195 -4.11 -7.27 19.84
C LYS A 195 -3.56 -7.88 18.57
N ILE A 196 -2.36 -7.44 18.18
CA ILE A 196 -1.61 -7.98 17.06
C ILE A 196 -0.28 -8.54 17.53
N SER A 197 0.21 -9.58 16.87
CA SER A 197 1.52 -10.15 17.15
C SER A 197 2.62 -9.13 16.86
N THR A 198 3.60 -9.01 17.77
CA THR A 198 4.78 -8.16 17.57
C THR A 198 5.67 -8.62 16.40
N GLU A 199 5.58 -9.88 16.00
CA GLU A 199 6.32 -10.42 14.85
C GLU A 199 5.78 -9.87 13.52
N ASP A 200 4.54 -9.41 13.48
CA ASP A 200 3.90 -8.88 12.28
C ASP A 200 4.26 -7.39 12.01
N GLN A 201 4.84 -6.68 12.97
CA GLN A 201 5.18 -5.24 12.84
C GLN A 201 6.36 -4.92 11.91
N SER A 202 7.12 -5.93 11.50
CA SER A 202 8.32 -5.74 10.67
C SER A 202 8.04 -5.75 9.17
N ASN A 203 6.85 -6.15 8.74
CA ASN A 203 6.46 -6.21 7.34
C ASN A 203 5.51 -5.07 7.01
N ILE A 204 5.82 -4.31 5.97
CA ILE A 204 5.03 -3.19 5.45
C ILE A 204 3.62 -3.66 4.99
N GLU A 205 3.48 -4.94 4.69
CA GLU A 205 2.24 -5.63 4.30
C GLU A 205 1.57 -6.38 5.47
N SER A 206 1.65 -5.84 6.69
CA SER A 206 1.12 -6.52 7.87
C SER A 206 -0.39 -6.48 7.89
N VAL A 207 -1.02 -7.56 7.50
CA VAL A 207 -2.46 -7.80 7.76
C VAL A 207 -2.67 -7.86 9.27
N ILE A 208 -3.59 -7.07 9.80
CA ILE A 208 -3.96 -7.11 11.23
C ILE A 208 -4.48 -8.51 11.57
N LYS A 209 -3.61 -9.34 12.13
CA LYS A 209 -3.98 -10.66 12.66
C LYS A 209 -4.25 -10.52 14.15
N ARG A 210 -5.48 -10.84 14.55
CA ARG A 210 -5.82 -10.90 15.98
C ARG A 210 -4.95 -11.95 16.66
N SER A 211 -4.30 -11.57 17.75
CA SER A 211 -3.50 -12.44 18.61
C SER A 211 -3.99 -12.33 20.07
N GLU A 212 -3.83 -13.39 20.84
CA GLU A 212 -4.07 -13.32 22.29
C GLU A 212 -2.93 -12.60 23.00
N GLU A 213 -1.72 -12.64 22.43
CA GLU A 213 -0.52 -11.97 22.90
C GLU A 213 -0.04 -10.97 21.85
N GLY A 214 0.41 -9.77 22.26
CA GLY A 214 0.95 -8.78 21.35
C GLY A 214 0.61 -7.34 21.76
N GLU A 215 0.88 -6.40 20.85
CA GLU A 215 0.59 -4.99 21.03
C GLU A 215 -0.89 -4.69 20.83
N ASN A 216 -1.44 -3.83 21.69
CA ASN A 216 -2.82 -3.39 21.58
C ASN A 216 -2.92 -2.20 20.63
N ILE A 217 -3.60 -2.40 19.50
CA ILE A 217 -3.84 -1.34 18.50
C ILE A 217 -5.25 -0.79 18.70
N SER A 218 -5.34 0.54 18.76
CA SER A 218 -6.62 1.25 18.72
C SER A 218 -7.27 1.10 17.35
N LEU A 219 -8.57 0.87 17.33
CA LEU A 219 -9.40 0.86 16.13
C LEU A 219 -10.44 1.97 16.22
N ILE A 220 -10.66 2.65 15.09
CA ILE A 220 -11.69 3.69 14.98
C ILE A 220 -12.57 3.42 13.77
N SER A 221 -13.89 3.55 13.93
CA SER A 221 -14.83 3.36 12.82
C SER A 221 -14.84 4.58 11.89
N LEU A 222 -15.22 4.35 10.62
CA LEU A 222 -15.33 5.45 9.67
C LEU A 222 -16.34 6.52 10.12
N LYS A 223 -17.42 6.11 10.80
CA LYS A 223 -18.40 7.03 11.41
C LYS A 223 -17.73 7.90 12.48
N ASP A 224 -16.98 7.29 13.40
CA ASP A 224 -16.34 8.03 14.50
C ASP A 224 -15.21 8.95 13.97
N ILE A 225 -14.52 8.59 12.90
CA ILE A 225 -13.58 9.47 12.20
C ILE A 225 -14.32 10.72 11.71
N ILE A 226 -15.46 10.56 11.04
CA ILE A 226 -16.27 11.67 10.53
C ILE A 226 -16.68 12.60 11.67
N GLU A 227 -17.18 12.04 12.77
CA GLU A 227 -17.65 12.81 13.93
C GLU A 227 -16.51 13.49 14.68
N GLN A 228 -15.44 12.74 15.03
CA GLN A 228 -14.31 13.22 15.84
C GLN A 228 -13.52 14.33 15.13
N TYR A 229 -13.30 14.18 13.82
CA TYR A 229 -12.51 15.13 13.04
C TYR A 229 -13.38 16.12 12.26
N GLN A 230 -14.70 16.11 12.48
CA GLN A 230 -15.66 17.00 11.84
C GLN A 230 -15.50 17.03 10.31
N ILE A 231 -15.37 15.84 9.73
CA ILE A 231 -15.18 15.69 8.28
C ILE A 231 -16.44 16.23 7.56
N PRO A 232 -16.33 17.21 6.67
CA PRO A 232 -17.49 17.75 5.96
C PRO A 232 -17.99 16.78 4.90
N LYS A 233 -19.26 16.93 4.51
CA LYS A 233 -19.79 16.19 3.34
C LYS A 233 -18.98 16.51 2.10
N ASP A 234 -18.99 15.57 1.16
CA ASP A 234 -18.25 15.63 -0.11
C ASP A 234 -16.73 15.66 0.04
N SER A 235 -16.23 15.21 1.20
CA SER A 235 -14.83 14.86 1.41
C SER A 235 -14.41 13.65 0.55
N VAL A 236 -13.15 13.29 0.58
CA VAL A 236 -12.57 12.21 -0.21
C VAL A 236 -12.02 11.12 0.73
N LEU A 237 -12.15 9.86 0.33
CA LEU A 237 -11.69 8.71 1.10
C LEU A 237 -10.71 7.87 0.28
N LYS A 238 -9.53 7.58 0.86
CA LYS A 238 -8.62 6.54 0.37
C LYS A 238 -8.56 5.43 1.42
N ILE A 239 -8.62 4.18 0.95
CA ILE A 239 -8.45 2.99 1.80
C ILE A 239 -7.44 2.06 1.14
N ASP A 240 -6.38 1.78 1.87
CA ASP A 240 -5.38 0.79 1.52
C ASP A 240 -4.79 0.26 2.83
N CYS A 241 -5.36 -0.81 3.35
CA CYS A 241 -5.12 -1.29 4.70
C CYS A 241 -4.95 -2.80 4.78
N GLU A 242 -4.54 -3.41 3.67
CA GLU A 242 -4.13 -4.81 3.61
C GLU A 242 -5.22 -5.80 4.09
N GLY A 243 -6.47 -5.54 3.69
CA GLY A 243 -7.60 -6.45 3.90
C GLY A 243 -8.69 -5.94 4.86
N CYS A 244 -8.55 -4.77 5.47
CA CYS A 244 -9.60 -4.19 6.31
C CYS A 244 -10.74 -3.52 5.50
N GLU A 245 -10.55 -3.27 4.22
CA GLU A 245 -11.49 -2.59 3.32
C GLU A 245 -12.86 -3.29 3.25
N TYR A 246 -12.89 -4.62 3.31
CA TYR A 246 -14.16 -5.36 3.30
C TYR A 246 -14.95 -5.16 4.59
N ASP A 247 -14.26 -5.23 5.75
CA ASP A 247 -14.89 -5.01 7.05
C ASP A 247 -15.46 -3.59 7.14
N ILE A 248 -14.70 -2.60 6.69
CA ILE A 248 -15.12 -1.20 6.71
C ILE A 248 -16.31 -0.99 5.79
N ILE A 249 -16.19 -1.35 4.50
CA ILE A 249 -17.16 -0.96 3.48
C ILE A 249 -18.46 -1.78 3.58
N GLU A 250 -18.36 -3.09 3.81
CA GLU A 250 -19.54 -3.96 3.86
C GLU A 250 -20.41 -3.69 5.08
N ASN A 251 -19.82 -3.26 6.20
CA ASN A 251 -20.55 -2.99 7.45
C ASN A 251 -20.83 -1.50 7.70
N ALA A 252 -20.24 -0.58 6.94
CA ALA A 252 -20.56 0.84 7.09
C ALA A 252 -22.01 1.12 6.74
N ALA A 253 -22.65 2.02 7.53
CA ALA A 253 -23.96 2.57 7.17
C ALA A 253 -23.88 3.34 5.84
N ASP A 254 -24.95 3.31 5.07
CA ASP A 254 -25.00 3.95 3.75
C ASP A 254 -24.71 5.46 3.84
N GLU A 255 -25.23 6.13 4.86
CA GLU A 255 -24.99 7.56 5.11
C GLU A 255 -23.52 7.87 5.37
N THR A 256 -22.78 6.94 6.01
CA THR A 256 -21.36 7.08 6.28
C THR A 256 -20.56 7.07 4.97
N LEU A 257 -20.88 6.16 4.05
CA LEU A 257 -20.22 6.11 2.74
C LEU A 257 -20.64 7.28 1.85
N LEU A 258 -21.92 7.66 1.86
CA LEU A 258 -22.46 8.81 1.11
C LEU A 258 -21.93 10.16 1.60
N HIS A 259 -21.20 10.18 2.72
CA HIS A 259 -20.50 11.36 3.21
C HIS A 259 -19.38 11.81 2.27
N PHE A 260 -18.80 10.85 1.52
CA PHE A 260 -17.68 11.08 0.61
C PHE A 260 -18.17 11.28 -0.83
N SER A 261 -17.54 12.21 -1.54
CA SER A 261 -17.80 12.44 -2.98
C SER A 261 -17.06 11.44 -3.87
N GLN A 262 -15.88 11.03 -3.45
CA GLN A 262 -15.05 10.05 -4.12
C GLN A 262 -14.39 9.11 -3.11
N ILE A 263 -14.33 7.83 -3.48
CA ILE A 263 -13.66 6.80 -2.69
C ILE A 263 -12.75 6.02 -3.64
N GLN A 264 -11.48 5.90 -3.28
CA GLN A 264 -10.55 4.97 -3.92
C GLN A 264 -10.05 3.98 -2.88
N LEU A 265 -10.12 2.70 -3.21
CA LEU A 265 -9.57 1.67 -2.35
C LEU A 265 -8.75 0.66 -3.16
N GLU A 266 -7.72 0.10 -2.52
CA GLU A 266 -7.05 -1.11 -3.00
C GLU A 266 -7.78 -2.33 -2.42
N TYR A 267 -8.26 -3.24 -3.27
CA TYR A 267 -8.86 -4.48 -2.81
C TYR A 267 -7.85 -5.62 -2.86
N HIS A 268 -7.83 -6.49 -1.83
CA HIS A 268 -6.85 -7.57 -1.67
C HIS A 268 -7.42 -8.99 -1.89
N SER A 269 -8.73 -9.11 -2.05
CA SER A 269 -9.42 -10.39 -2.24
C SER A 269 -10.52 -10.33 -3.31
N GLY A 270 -10.37 -9.42 -4.30
CA GLY A 270 -11.32 -9.18 -5.36
C GLY A 270 -12.36 -8.10 -5.03
N TYR A 271 -13.08 -7.65 -6.01
CA TYR A 271 -13.81 -6.37 -5.97
C TYR A 271 -15.35 -6.52 -5.93
N LYS A 272 -15.92 -7.69 -6.20
CA LYS A 272 -17.36 -7.82 -6.51
C LYS A 272 -18.31 -7.46 -5.37
N SER A 273 -17.97 -7.79 -4.12
CA SER A 273 -18.81 -7.41 -2.98
C SER A 273 -18.76 -5.91 -2.72
N LEU A 274 -17.56 -5.33 -2.78
CA LEU A 274 -17.34 -3.90 -2.62
C LEU A 274 -18.06 -3.10 -3.72
N LYS A 275 -17.93 -3.53 -4.99
CA LYS A 275 -18.62 -2.94 -6.12
C LYS A 275 -20.15 -2.93 -5.90
N ARG A 276 -20.74 -4.08 -5.55
CA ARG A 276 -22.18 -4.19 -5.30
C ARG A 276 -22.64 -3.25 -4.17
N LYS A 277 -21.86 -3.15 -3.07
CA LYS A 277 -22.20 -2.25 -1.96
C LYS A 277 -22.25 -0.81 -2.44
N PHE A 278 -21.23 -0.31 -3.15
CA PHE A 278 -21.20 1.06 -3.65
C PHE A 278 -22.31 1.34 -4.69
N GLU A 279 -22.52 0.44 -5.65
CA GLU A 279 -23.59 0.61 -6.66
C GLU A 279 -24.97 0.61 -6.03
N SER A 280 -25.21 -0.20 -4.98
CA SER A 280 -26.50 -0.27 -4.31
C SER A 280 -26.91 1.02 -3.58
N ILE A 281 -25.94 1.88 -3.27
CA ILE A 281 -26.15 3.16 -2.59
C ILE A 281 -25.96 4.38 -3.51
N GLY A 282 -25.81 4.17 -4.82
CA GLY A 282 -25.82 5.25 -5.82
C GLY A 282 -24.44 5.80 -6.20
N PHE A 283 -23.36 5.03 -6.04
CA PHE A 283 -22.06 5.40 -6.63
C PHE A 283 -21.91 4.83 -8.04
N GLU A 284 -21.30 5.60 -8.94
CA GLU A 284 -20.68 5.07 -10.15
C GLU A 284 -19.37 4.37 -9.76
N VAL A 285 -19.19 3.10 -10.17
CA VAL A 285 -18.02 2.31 -9.77
C VAL A 285 -17.22 1.87 -10.98
N LYS A 286 -15.91 2.20 -10.96
CA LYS A 286 -14.89 1.68 -11.87
C LYS A 286 -13.90 0.83 -11.07
N PHE A 287 -13.18 -0.05 -11.73
CA PHE A 287 -12.15 -0.87 -11.08
C PHE A 287 -11.07 -1.25 -12.09
N THR A 288 -9.86 -1.50 -11.58
CA THR A 288 -8.81 -2.14 -12.36
C THR A 288 -9.04 -3.65 -12.37
N GLU A 289 -8.65 -4.28 -13.45
CA GLU A 289 -8.67 -5.74 -13.51
C GLU A 289 -7.73 -6.35 -12.44
N PRO A 290 -8.18 -7.36 -11.67
CA PRO A 290 -7.39 -7.90 -10.59
C PRO A 290 -6.10 -8.59 -11.07
N HIS A 291 -5.04 -8.44 -10.30
CA HIS A 291 -3.76 -9.13 -10.45
C HIS A 291 -3.60 -10.17 -9.34
N ALA A 292 -2.98 -11.31 -9.65
CA ALA A 292 -2.63 -12.28 -8.64
C ALA A 292 -1.35 -11.84 -7.92
N THR A 293 -1.30 -11.98 -6.59
CA THR A 293 -0.11 -11.72 -5.78
C THR A 293 0.45 -13.01 -5.21
N ASP A 294 1.70 -13.00 -4.72
CA ASP A 294 2.36 -14.13 -4.08
C ASP A 294 2.45 -15.44 -4.89
N VAL A 295 2.26 -15.38 -6.20
CA VAL A 295 2.27 -16.57 -7.08
C VAL A 295 3.62 -17.28 -6.98
N ILE A 296 4.74 -16.58 -7.10
CA ILE A 296 6.08 -17.17 -7.01
C ILE A 296 6.31 -17.78 -5.63
N ASN A 297 6.00 -17.07 -4.56
CA ASN A 297 6.17 -17.55 -3.20
C ASN A 297 5.30 -18.79 -2.92
N THR A 298 4.08 -18.81 -3.44
CA THR A 298 3.18 -19.95 -3.30
C THR A 298 3.68 -21.18 -4.06
N PHE A 299 4.11 -21.02 -5.32
CA PHE A 299 4.60 -22.12 -6.14
C PHE A 299 5.95 -22.65 -5.65
N PHE A 300 6.94 -21.79 -5.44
CA PHE A 300 8.30 -22.21 -5.07
C PHE A 300 8.46 -22.46 -3.57
N GLY A 301 7.66 -21.84 -2.71
CA GLY A 301 7.62 -22.12 -1.28
C GLY A 301 7.20 -23.57 -0.98
N ASN A 302 6.31 -24.13 -1.77
CA ASN A 302 5.93 -25.54 -1.66
C ASN A 302 7.05 -26.48 -2.10
N PHE A 303 7.85 -26.15 -3.11
CA PHE A 303 9.03 -26.91 -3.52
C PHE A 303 10.18 -26.85 -2.49
N ARG A 304 10.29 -25.77 -1.72
CA ARG A 304 11.32 -25.62 -0.68
C ARG A 304 11.00 -26.40 0.59
N LYS A 305 9.72 -26.53 0.97
CA LYS A 305 9.27 -27.30 2.15
C LYS A 305 9.57 -28.79 2.04
N THR A 306 9.71 -29.34 0.84
CA THR A 306 10.10 -30.74 0.62
C THR A 306 11.59 -31.01 0.87
N LYS A 307 12.43 -29.97 1.03
CA LYS A 307 13.89 -30.13 1.28
C LYS A 307 14.33 -29.82 2.71
N SER A 308 13.48 -29.30 3.57
CA SER A 308 13.79 -29.06 4.99
C SER A 308 12.70 -29.65 5.87
N ASN A 309 12.93 -30.83 6.36
CA ASN A 309 12.25 -31.36 7.53
C ASN A 309 12.70 -30.54 8.72
N SER A 310 11.91 -29.56 9.17
CA SER A 310 11.79 -29.24 10.60
C SER A 310 11.00 -27.97 10.86
N ILE A 311 10.03 -28.14 11.75
CA ILE A 311 9.63 -27.26 12.85
C ILE A 311 8.85 -25.98 12.48
N ASN A 312 7.54 -26.04 12.84
CA ASN A 312 6.65 -24.97 13.29
C ASN A 312 6.55 -23.66 12.49
N GLY A 313 5.40 -23.53 11.86
CA GLY A 313 4.91 -22.27 11.29
C GLY A 313 4.20 -22.50 9.96
N LYS A 314 2.91 -22.82 9.98
CA LYS A 314 2.04 -22.77 8.80
C LYS A 314 1.75 -21.33 8.40
N SER A 315 2.68 -20.64 7.78
CA SER A 315 2.36 -19.52 6.91
C SER A 315 1.83 -20.13 5.60
N SER A 316 0.53 -20.30 5.50
CA SER A 316 -0.11 -20.59 4.22
C SER A 316 -0.16 -19.28 3.44
N HIS A 317 0.88 -18.99 2.65
CA HIS A 317 0.79 -17.93 1.64
C HIS A 317 -0.39 -18.28 0.73
N LYS A 318 -1.46 -17.51 0.83
CA LYS A 318 -2.60 -17.61 -0.07
C LYS A 318 -2.37 -16.60 -1.20
N ILE A 319 -2.64 -17.02 -2.43
CA ILE A 319 -2.65 -16.11 -3.57
C ILE A 319 -3.73 -15.06 -3.31
N GLY A 320 -3.32 -13.79 -3.23
CA GLY A 320 -4.21 -12.64 -3.20
C GLY A 320 -4.65 -12.24 -4.62
N TYR A 321 -5.67 -11.41 -4.72
CA TYR A 321 -6.17 -10.85 -5.97
C TYR A 321 -6.41 -9.37 -5.75
N THR A 322 -5.45 -8.54 -6.10
CA THR A 322 -5.40 -7.10 -5.79
C THR A 322 -5.72 -6.23 -6.99
N GLY A 323 -6.13 -5.03 -6.71
CA GLY A 323 -6.37 -3.97 -7.67
C GLY A 323 -7.13 -2.81 -7.06
N PHE A 324 -7.39 -1.76 -7.83
CA PHE A 324 -8.09 -0.58 -7.36
C PHE A 324 -9.57 -0.59 -7.70
N LEU A 325 -10.38 -0.08 -6.79
CA LEU A 325 -11.77 0.26 -7.01
C LEU A 325 -11.95 1.76 -6.79
N PHE A 326 -12.70 2.37 -7.70
CA PHE A 326 -12.97 3.80 -7.75
C PHE A 326 -14.47 4.01 -7.70
N ALA A 327 -14.97 4.71 -6.68
CA ALA A 327 -16.36 5.04 -6.53
C ALA A 327 -16.55 6.56 -6.56
N THR A 328 -17.46 7.06 -7.39
CA THR A 328 -17.83 8.47 -7.49
C THR A 328 -19.33 8.61 -7.21
N LYS A 329 -19.68 9.47 -6.28
CA LYS A 329 -21.06 9.81 -5.96
C LYS A 329 -21.69 10.51 -7.15
N ILE A 330 -22.85 10.02 -7.60
CA ILE A 330 -23.63 10.58 -8.72
C ILE A 330 -24.47 11.78 -8.22
#